data_05e8b9ba6548a1815eefa6934497b281
#
_entry.id   05e8b9ba6548a1815eefa6934497b281
#
_cell.length_a   1.000
_cell.length_b   1.000
_cell.length_c   1.000
_cell.angle_alpha   90.00
_cell.angle_beta   90.00
_cell.angle_gamma   90.00
#
_symmetry.space_group_name_H-M   'P 1'
#
loop_
_entity.id
_entity.type
_entity.pdbx_description
1 polymer ?
#
loop_
_entity_poly.entity_id
_entity_poly.type
_entity_poly.pdbx_seq_one_letter_code
_entity_poly.pdbx_strand_id
1 'polypeptide(L)'
;MPKPANAVASASRGSVTIESHRRVATEDMDDAVELNDYDGRIKGGHAEYAPLHNALALLQRILHAPFRRCDREAIRYQKRYQWTAIFAVFFGALTILLAILEFIVKSPQQPILDSILTWGEPISAGLTLVLIGMGTFGKFKEKWLTARYKAENLRLLKFRKLTDSRLWCPPIDMVLLAEELQDEVRQLEAQNYEEAEEWASRGVHPGICGPPCTDTCDEALHELIEYYRPKRLHVQMRYLARKSKSDEESGSRSATVVQTIFFGSFAFVLAHVVVHLATAGADKGTGPTLLERVLIGLAAGVPVIAAGFRTYRASREFERNALRHRATLDSLETLEDQLRETKHLADKFRLLGFCELVLEADCRDFMRLLCEVEWYG
;
A
#
# COMPACT_ATOMS: atom_id res chain seq x y z
N MET A 1 34.68 -44.29 -26.50
CA MET A 1 33.48 -43.50 -26.77
C MET A 1 32.28 -44.18 -26.12
N PRO A 2 31.66 -43.59 -25.11
CA PRO A 2 30.24 -43.85 -24.83
C PRO A 2 29.43 -42.58 -24.91
N LYS A 3 28.18 -42.73 -25.42
CA LYS A 3 27.14 -41.72 -25.62
C LYS A 3 26.58 -41.18 -24.30
N PRO A 4 26.17 -39.92 -24.20
CA PRO A 4 25.43 -39.43 -23.08
C PRO A 4 23.93 -39.76 -23.19
N ALA A 5 23.36 -40.21 -22.07
CA ALA A 5 21.93 -40.47 -21.89
C ALA A 5 21.16 -39.14 -21.67
N ASN A 6 20.18 -38.91 -22.49
CA ASN A 6 19.18 -37.85 -22.31
C ASN A 6 18.23 -38.20 -21.15
N ALA A 7 18.23 -37.42 -20.07
CA ALA A 7 17.19 -37.43 -19.06
C ALA A 7 16.20 -36.28 -19.34
N VAL A 8 15.03 -36.69 -19.80
CA VAL A 8 13.84 -35.85 -19.92
C VAL A 8 13.31 -35.62 -18.50
N ALA A 9 13.41 -34.40 -17.97
CA ALA A 9 12.70 -33.97 -16.79
C ALA A 9 11.54 -33.09 -17.23
N SER A 10 10.34 -33.67 -17.23
CA SER A 10 9.07 -33.03 -17.55
C SER A 10 8.58 -32.14 -16.38
N ALA A 11 8.18 -30.99 -16.77
CA ALA A 11 7.23 -30.03 -16.24
C ALA A 11 6.31 -30.47 -15.07
N SER A 12 6.53 -29.86 -13.90
CA SER A 12 5.47 -29.51 -12.95
C SER A 12 5.82 -28.17 -12.28
N ARG A 13 5.79 -27.11 -13.07
CA ARG A 13 5.91 -25.73 -12.59
C ARG A 13 4.63 -25.00 -12.91
N GLY A 14 3.69 -24.92 -11.95
CA GLY A 14 2.48 -24.11 -12.20
C GLY A 14 1.59 -23.80 -10.99
N SER A 15 1.60 -24.60 -9.93
CA SER A 15 0.62 -24.40 -8.84
C SER A 15 1.21 -24.08 -7.46
N VAL A 16 2.50 -24.26 -7.26
CA VAL A 16 3.15 -24.06 -5.95
C VAL A 16 3.48 -22.57 -5.67
N THR A 17 3.55 -21.75 -6.72
CA THR A 17 4.07 -20.37 -6.61
C THR A 17 3.08 -19.36 -6.01
N ILE A 18 1.77 -19.56 -6.17
CA ILE A 18 0.76 -18.57 -5.72
C ILE A 18 0.42 -18.76 -4.23
N GLU A 19 0.38 -19.98 -3.75
CA GLU A 19 0.12 -20.25 -2.32
C GLU A 19 1.34 -19.96 -1.44
N SER A 20 2.55 -20.22 -1.93
CA SER A 20 3.77 -19.88 -1.21
C SER A 20 3.98 -18.37 -1.08
N HIS A 21 3.67 -17.59 -2.14
CA HIS A 21 3.72 -16.13 -2.07
C HIS A 21 2.65 -15.53 -1.13
N ARG A 22 1.50 -16.19 -0.99
CA ARG A 22 0.45 -15.74 -0.09
C ARG A 22 0.79 -16.04 1.38
N ARG A 23 1.42 -17.18 1.68
CA ARG A 23 1.89 -17.53 3.04
C ARG A 23 3.08 -16.67 3.47
N VAL A 24 4.08 -16.50 2.62
CA VAL A 24 5.25 -15.64 2.92
C VAL A 24 4.84 -14.18 3.11
N ALA A 25 3.85 -13.68 2.35
CA ALA A 25 3.35 -12.31 2.54
C ALA A 25 2.53 -12.14 3.83
N THR A 26 1.88 -13.20 4.34
CA THR A 26 1.15 -13.16 5.61
C THR A 26 2.09 -13.34 6.81
N GLU A 27 3.05 -14.24 6.75
CA GLU A 27 4.03 -14.46 7.83
C GLU A 27 4.92 -13.24 8.05
N ASP A 28 5.40 -12.57 7.00
CA ASP A 28 6.22 -11.36 7.12
C ASP A 28 5.41 -10.11 7.52
N MET A 29 4.12 -10.04 7.20
CA MET A 29 3.23 -8.99 7.72
C MET A 29 2.85 -9.24 9.18
N ASP A 30 2.69 -10.49 9.57
CA ASP A 30 2.40 -10.86 10.96
C ASP A 30 3.61 -10.56 11.86
N ASP A 31 4.83 -10.80 11.41
CA ASP A 31 6.06 -10.42 12.14
C ASP A 31 6.23 -8.89 12.26
N ALA A 32 5.84 -8.13 11.25
CA ALA A 32 5.87 -6.66 11.33
C ALA A 32 4.68 -6.08 12.11
N VAL A 33 3.60 -6.83 12.23
CA VAL A 33 2.32 -6.43 12.85
C VAL A 33 2.21 -6.95 14.28
N GLU A 34 2.84 -8.07 14.62
CA GLU A 34 2.86 -8.53 15.99
C GLU A 34 3.79 -7.64 16.81
N LEU A 35 3.18 -6.85 17.67
CA LEU A 35 3.89 -6.13 18.73
C LEU A 35 4.62 -7.11 19.67
N ASN A 36 4.29 -8.38 19.55
CA ASN A 36 4.82 -9.45 20.37
C ASN A 36 5.80 -10.31 19.60
N ASP A 37 6.97 -9.78 19.41
CA ASP A 37 8.08 -10.55 18.86
C ASP A 37 8.99 -11.16 19.89
N TYR A 38 8.57 -11.21 21.10
CA TYR A 38 9.28 -11.99 22.10
C TYR A 38 8.99 -13.48 21.85
N ASP A 39 9.54 -13.95 20.75
CA ASP A 39 9.76 -15.35 20.55
C ASP A 39 10.88 -15.73 21.53
N GLY A 40 10.61 -16.57 22.51
CA GLY A 40 11.62 -17.12 23.43
C GLY A 40 12.75 -17.92 22.75
N ARG A 41 12.90 -17.75 21.45
CA ARG A 41 13.93 -18.24 20.55
C ARG A 41 15.13 -17.31 20.38
N ILE A 42 15.21 -16.19 21.07
CA ILE A 42 16.53 -15.58 21.29
C ILE A 42 17.30 -16.62 22.08
N LYS A 43 18.10 -17.37 21.33
CA LYS A 43 18.92 -18.47 21.86
C LYS A 43 19.78 -17.94 22.99
N GLY A 44 19.49 -18.35 24.19
CA GLY A 44 20.16 -17.91 25.37
C GLY A 44 19.21 -17.29 26.38
N GLY A 45 17.94 -17.77 26.44
CA GLY A 45 16.96 -17.38 27.47
C GLY A 45 17.48 -17.49 28.89
N HIS A 46 18.48 -16.68 29.17
CA HIS A 46 18.98 -16.46 30.49
C HIS A 46 18.06 -15.48 31.18
N ALA A 47 17.60 -15.82 32.35
CA ALA A 47 16.85 -14.95 33.27
C ALA A 47 17.58 -13.63 33.59
N GLU A 48 18.75 -13.41 33.01
CA GLU A 48 19.63 -12.28 33.22
C GLU A 48 19.16 -10.98 32.57
N TYR A 49 18.25 -11.04 31.56
CA TYR A 49 17.77 -9.86 30.84
C TYR A 49 16.34 -9.46 31.19
N ALA A 50 16.00 -9.55 32.47
CA ALA A 50 14.70 -9.13 32.99
C ALA A 50 14.24 -7.74 32.55
N PRO A 51 15.10 -6.70 32.41
CA PRO A 51 14.64 -5.35 32.00
C PRO A 51 14.02 -5.31 30.62
N LEU A 52 14.67 -5.86 29.58
CA LEU A 52 14.13 -5.87 28.21
C LEU A 52 12.84 -6.70 28.14
N HIS A 53 12.83 -7.87 28.77
CA HIS A 53 11.64 -8.72 28.81
C HIS A 53 10.45 -8.00 29.48
N ASN A 54 10.68 -7.36 30.61
CA ASN A 54 9.65 -6.63 31.35
C ASN A 54 9.12 -5.43 30.53
N ALA A 55 10.02 -4.68 29.86
CA ALA A 55 9.65 -3.57 28.99
C ALA A 55 8.79 -4.06 27.81
N LEU A 56 9.20 -5.13 27.13
CA LEU A 56 8.45 -5.71 26.02
C LEU A 56 7.09 -6.26 26.48
N ALA A 57 7.02 -6.93 27.60
CA ALA A 57 5.76 -7.43 28.17
C ALA A 57 4.80 -6.30 28.53
N LEU A 58 5.31 -5.18 29.08
CA LEU A 58 4.52 -4.00 29.36
C LEU A 58 3.98 -3.36 28.09
N LEU A 59 4.87 -3.10 27.11
CA LEU A 59 4.51 -2.52 25.82
C LEU A 59 3.47 -3.37 25.11
N GLN A 60 3.65 -4.69 25.09
CA GLN A 60 2.67 -5.60 24.51
C GLN A 60 1.31 -5.50 25.20
N ARG A 61 1.29 -5.55 26.53
CA ARG A 61 0.04 -5.49 27.31
C ARG A 61 -0.76 -4.22 27.03
N ILE A 62 -0.09 -3.08 26.83
CA ILE A 62 -0.76 -1.79 26.64
C ILE A 62 -1.06 -1.51 25.17
N LEU A 63 -0.12 -1.80 24.26
CA LEU A 63 -0.22 -1.38 22.84
C LEU A 63 -0.92 -2.41 21.94
N HIS A 64 -0.88 -3.72 22.27
CA HIS A 64 -1.32 -4.76 21.35
C HIS A 64 -2.80 -4.64 20.97
N ALA A 65 -3.69 -4.49 21.97
CA ALA A 65 -5.13 -4.44 21.72
C ALA A 65 -5.55 -3.17 20.93
N PRO A 66 -5.08 -1.95 21.28
CA PRO A 66 -5.32 -0.75 20.49
C PRO A 66 -4.79 -0.86 19.05
N PHE A 67 -3.56 -1.34 18.90
CA PHE A 67 -2.95 -1.54 17.58
C PHE A 67 -3.78 -2.46 16.70
N ARG A 68 -4.14 -3.66 17.17
CA ARG A 68 -4.94 -4.64 16.43
C ARG A 68 -6.33 -4.10 16.06
N ARG A 69 -6.92 -3.25 16.89
CA ARG A 69 -8.18 -2.59 16.60
C ARG A 69 -8.01 -1.61 15.43
N CYS A 70 -7.07 -0.67 15.55
CA CYS A 70 -6.81 0.35 14.54
C CYS A 70 -6.39 -0.27 13.20
N ASP A 71 -5.52 -1.27 13.21
CA ASP A 71 -5.06 -1.94 11.99
C ASP A 71 -6.20 -2.68 11.27
N ARG A 72 -7.05 -3.42 11.99
CA ARG A 72 -8.24 -4.06 11.41
C ARG A 72 -9.24 -3.05 10.83
N GLU A 73 -9.41 -1.91 11.50
CA GLU A 73 -10.25 -0.82 10.99
C GLU A 73 -9.65 -0.21 9.73
N ALA A 74 -8.35 0.05 9.72
CA ALA A 74 -7.63 0.55 8.55
C ALA A 74 -7.82 -0.38 7.35
N ILE A 75 -7.58 -1.69 7.50
CA ILE A 75 -7.76 -2.68 6.44
C ILE A 75 -9.21 -2.72 5.94
N ARG A 76 -10.19 -2.66 6.84
CA ARG A 76 -11.62 -2.66 6.50
C ARG A 76 -12.01 -1.44 5.66
N TYR A 77 -11.63 -0.25 6.10
CA TYR A 77 -11.96 0.99 5.38
C TYR A 77 -11.17 1.15 4.10
N GLN A 78 -9.91 0.69 4.06
CA GLN A 78 -9.11 0.63 2.83
C GLN A 78 -9.80 -0.21 1.75
N LYS A 79 -10.25 -1.42 2.11
CA LYS A 79 -10.97 -2.28 1.18
C LYS A 79 -12.25 -1.62 0.68
N ARG A 80 -13.06 -1.03 1.57
CA ARG A 80 -14.29 -0.32 1.19
C ARG A 80 -14.00 0.82 0.21
N TYR A 81 -13.04 1.66 0.55
CA TYR A 81 -12.62 2.76 -0.32
C TYR A 81 -12.17 2.28 -1.70
N GLN A 82 -11.28 1.29 -1.74
CA GLN A 82 -10.77 0.74 -3.00
C GLN A 82 -11.88 0.12 -3.86
N TRP A 83 -12.76 -0.69 -3.28
CA TRP A 83 -13.86 -1.31 -4.01
C TRP A 83 -14.85 -0.28 -4.53
N THR A 84 -15.23 0.71 -3.71
CA THR A 84 -16.13 1.78 -4.13
C THR A 84 -15.55 2.55 -5.32
N ALA A 85 -14.26 2.89 -5.27
CA ALA A 85 -13.59 3.58 -6.37
C ALA A 85 -13.51 2.73 -7.65
N ILE A 86 -13.10 1.46 -7.54
CA ILE A 86 -13.00 0.55 -8.69
C ILE A 86 -14.38 0.37 -9.35
N PHE A 87 -15.43 0.14 -8.57
CA PHE A 87 -16.77 -0.04 -9.13
C PHE A 87 -17.33 1.26 -9.71
N ALA A 88 -17.06 2.42 -9.12
CA ALA A 88 -17.48 3.69 -9.69
C ALA A 88 -16.85 3.91 -11.08
N VAL A 89 -15.54 3.67 -11.22
CA VAL A 89 -14.86 3.76 -12.53
C VAL A 89 -15.39 2.70 -13.50
N PHE A 90 -15.62 1.47 -13.04
CA PHE A 90 -16.13 0.40 -13.89
C PHE A 90 -17.53 0.71 -14.43
N PHE A 91 -18.48 1.10 -13.58
CA PHE A 91 -19.83 1.43 -14.01
C PHE A 91 -19.88 2.72 -14.84
N GLY A 92 -19.03 3.71 -14.53
CA GLY A 92 -18.89 4.91 -15.36
C GLY A 92 -18.41 4.58 -16.78
N ALA A 93 -17.40 3.74 -16.91
CA ALA A 93 -16.93 3.28 -18.23
C ALA A 93 -17.99 2.42 -18.93
N LEU A 94 -18.70 1.55 -18.19
CA LEU A 94 -19.77 0.71 -18.71
C LEU A 94 -20.93 1.57 -19.29
N THR A 95 -21.30 2.65 -18.61
CA THR A 95 -22.32 3.58 -19.11
C THR A 95 -21.97 4.10 -20.51
N ILE A 96 -20.73 4.58 -20.69
CA ILE A 96 -20.28 5.10 -21.98
C ILE A 96 -20.23 3.99 -23.04
N LEU A 97 -19.77 2.79 -22.67
CA LEU A 97 -19.74 1.65 -23.59
C LEU A 97 -21.14 1.19 -24.01
N LEU A 98 -22.12 1.21 -23.11
CA LEU A 98 -23.50 0.89 -23.42
C LEU A 98 -24.13 1.92 -24.37
N ALA A 99 -23.89 3.21 -24.16
CA ALA A 99 -24.32 4.27 -25.09
C ALA A 99 -23.72 4.10 -26.50
N ILE A 100 -22.44 3.74 -26.59
CA ILE A 100 -21.79 3.44 -27.88
C ILE A 100 -22.41 2.19 -28.52
N LEU A 101 -22.67 1.14 -27.75
CA LEU A 101 -23.28 -0.08 -28.24
C LEU A 101 -24.71 0.17 -28.73
N GLU A 102 -25.51 0.96 -28.03
CA GLU A 102 -26.85 1.36 -28.48
C GLU A 102 -26.78 2.04 -29.84
N PHE A 103 -25.84 2.97 -30.03
CA PHE A 103 -25.63 3.64 -31.33
C PHE A 103 -25.26 2.66 -32.46
N ILE A 104 -24.45 1.62 -32.19
CA ILE A 104 -24.01 0.64 -33.20
C ILE A 104 -25.12 -0.32 -33.58
N VAL A 105 -25.85 -0.85 -32.58
CA VAL A 105 -26.71 -2.02 -32.72
C VAL A 105 -28.19 -1.66 -32.93
N LYS A 106 -28.57 -0.39 -32.76
CA LYS A 106 -29.98 0.03 -32.87
C LYS A 106 -30.62 -0.51 -34.14
N SER A 107 -31.39 -1.58 -33.98
CA SER A 107 -32.08 -2.26 -35.06
C SER A 107 -33.48 -2.65 -34.60
N PRO A 108 -34.54 -2.27 -35.36
CA PRO A 108 -35.93 -2.63 -34.99
C PRO A 108 -36.22 -4.11 -34.97
N GLN A 109 -35.25 -4.96 -35.38
CA GLN A 109 -35.44 -6.41 -35.47
C GLN A 109 -35.09 -7.17 -34.19
N GLN A 110 -34.49 -6.52 -33.15
CA GLN A 110 -34.04 -7.16 -31.91
C GLN A 110 -34.58 -6.45 -30.66
N PRO A 111 -35.86 -6.56 -30.31
CA PRO A 111 -36.46 -5.78 -29.23
C PRO A 111 -35.88 -6.06 -27.84
N ILE A 112 -35.40 -7.29 -27.60
CA ILE A 112 -34.79 -7.64 -26.32
C ILE A 112 -33.45 -6.94 -26.12
N LEU A 113 -32.61 -6.93 -27.15
CA LEU A 113 -31.30 -6.27 -27.09
C LEU A 113 -31.45 -4.75 -26.98
N ASP A 114 -32.39 -4.16 -27.71
CA ASP A 114 -32.72 -2.74 -27.63
C ASP A 114 -33.18 -2.35 -26.22
N SER A 115 -34.06 -3.17 -25.59
CA SER A 115 -34.49 -2.95 -24.22
C SER A 115 -33.33 -3.06 -23.19
N ILE A 116 -32.41 -4.02 -23.34
CA ILE A 116 -31.26 -4.19 -22.46
C ILE A 116 -30.32 -2.96 -22.58
N LEU A 117 -30.05 -2.45 -23.76
CA LEU A 117 -29.20 -1.29 -23.98
C LEU A 117 -29.86 -0.03 -23.43
N THR A 118 -31.15 0.21 -23.73
CA THR A 118 -31.89 1.38 -23.27
C THR A 118 -31.97 1.49 -21.74
N TRP A 119 -32.14 0.36 -21.03
CA TRP A 119 -32.16 0.38 -19.54
C TRP A 119 -30.80 0.20 -18.91
N GLY A 120 -29.85 -0.43 -19.58
CA GLY A 120 -28.50 -0.69 -19.07
C GLY A 120 -27.71 0.59 -18.81
N GLU A 121 -27.82 1.57 -19.71
CA GLU A 121 -27.12 2.84 -19.59
C GLU A 121 -27.56 3.64 -18.33
N PRO A 122 -28.86 3.99 -18.13
CA PRO A 122 -29.27 4.76 -16.96
C PRO A 122 -29.09 3.98 -15.64
N ILE A 123 -29.22 2.65 -15.64
CA ILE A 123 -28.94 1.83 -14.45
C ILE A 123 -27.45 1.93 -14.09
N SER A 124 -26.55 1.78 -15.08
CA SER A 124 -25.12 1.87 -14.86
C SER A 124 -24.69 3.28 -14.39
N ALA A 125 -25.27 4.33 -14.99
CA ALA A 125 -25.07 5.70 -14.55
C ALA A 125 -25.57 5.94 -13.12
N GLY A 126 -26.75 5.44 -12.80
CA GLY A 126 -27.31 5.50 -11.44
C GLY A 126 -26.43 4.81 -10.40
N LEU A 127 -25.93 3.61 -10.73
CA LEU A 127 -24.98 2.89 -9.85
C LEU A 127 -23.68 3.67 -9.65
N THR A 128 -23.16 4.32 -10.70
CA THR A 128 -21.97 5.17 -10.58
C THR A 128 -22.21 6.30 -9.59
N LEU A 129 -23.31 7.02 -9.71
CA LEU A 129 -23.68 8.11 -8.80
C LEU A 129 -23.86 7.63 -7.36
N VAL A 130 -24.51 6.49 -7.15
CA VAL A 130 -24.67 5.89 -5.83
C VAL A 130 -23.29 5.55 -5.22
N LEU A 131 -22.39 4.95 -5.98
CA LEU A 131 -21.05 4.60 -5.51
C LEU A 131 -20.22 5.83 -5.18
N ILE A 132 -20.26 6.86 -6.01
CA ILE A 132 -19.60 8.16 -5.71
C ILE A 132 -20.19 8.75 -4.42
N GLY A 133 -21.52 8.79 -4.30
CA GLY A 133 -22.18 9.26 -3.09
C GLY A 133 -21.78 8.45 -1.85
N MET A 134 -21.74 7.13 -1.94
CA MET A 134 -21.27 6.27 -0.85
C MET A 134 -19.81 6.54 -0.47
N GLY A 135 -18.95 6.78 -1.45
CA GLY A 135 -17.55 7.14 -1.20
C GLY A 135 -17.41 8.48 -0.47
N THR A 136 -18.12 9.49 -0.96
CA THR A 136 -18.08 10.87 -0.42
C THR A 136 -18.74 10.96 0.96
N PHE A 137 -20.00 10.56 1.10
CA PHE A 137 -20.73 10.66 2.36
C PHE A 137 -20.28 9.63 3.40
N GLY A 138 -19.77 8.47 2.96
CA GLY A 138 -19.25 7.42 3.84
C GLY A 138 -17.93 7.79 4.51
N LYS A 139 -17.21 8.79 3.98
CA LYS A 139 -15.90 9.25 4.46
C LYS A 139 -14.91 8.08 4.61
N PHE A 140 -14.94 7.12 3.67
CA PHE A 140 -14.14 5.91 3.80
C PHE A 140 -12.63 6.19 3.74
N LYS A 141 -12.21 7.19 2.94
CA LYS A 141 -10.81 7.64 2.87
C LYS A 141 -10.36 8.19 4.22
N GLU A 142 -11.09 9.17 4.78
CA GLU A 142 -10.75 9.79 6.06
C GLU A 142 -10.67 8.75 7.20
N LYS A 143 -11.67 7.86 7.29
CA LYS A 143 -11.68 6.77 8.29
C LYS A 143 -10.51 5.80 8.13
N TRP A 144 -10.17 5.46 6.88
CA TRP A 144 -9.00 4.62 6.58
C TRP A 144 -7.71 5.30 7.02
N LEU A 145 -7.49 6.56 6.61
CA LEU A 145 -6.28 7.30 6.92
C LEU A 145 -6.13 7.52 8.43
N THR A 146 -7.19 7.90 9.12
CA THR A 146 -7.17 8.05 10.60
C THR A 146 -6.84 6.74 11.30
N ALA A 147 -7.47 5.64 10.91
CA ALA A 147 -7.18 4.33 11.50
C ALA A 147 -5.74 3.88 11.19
N ARG A 148 -5.25 4.11 9.97
CA ARG A 148 -3.87 3.80 9.58
C ARG A 148 -2.86 4.65 10.33
N TYR A 149 -3.10 5.95 10.45
CA TYR A 149 -2.31 6.86 11.25
C TYR A 149 -2.17 6.37 12.70
N LYS A 150 -3.27 6.02 13.36
CA LYS A 150 -3.26 5.49 14.72
C LYS A 150 -2.45 4.20 14.83
N ALA A 151 -2.65 3.26 13.91
CA ALA A 151 -1.91 2.00 13.90
C ALA A 151 -0.40 2.22 13.74
N GLU A 152 0.02 3.07 12.79
CA GLU A 152 1.44 3.34 12.58
C GLU A 152 2.08 4.08 13.77
N ASN A 153 1.38 5.05 14.35
CA ASN A 153 1.91 5.75 15.54
C ASN A 153 2.00 4.83 16.76
N LEU A 154 1.07 3.89 16.96
CA LEU A 154 1.18 2.87 18.02
C LEU A 154 2.40 1.97 17.79
N ARG A 155 2.70 1.62 16.53
CA ARG A 155 3.90 0.86 16.18
C ARG A 155 5.18 1.66 16.42
N LEU A 156 5.21 2.92 15.98
CA LEU A 156 6.33 3.83 16.23
C LEU A 156 6.53 4.05 17.73
N LEU A 157 5.45 4.19 18.50
CA LEU A 157 5.49 4.39 19.94
C LEU A 157 6.21 3.24 20.66
N LYS A 158 5.96 1.97 20.26
CA LYS A 158 6.70 0.82 20.81
C LYS A 158 8.20 1.01 20.71
N PHE A 159 8.69 1.24 19.49
CA PHE A 159 10.13 1.31 19.25
C PHE A 159 10.75 2.61 19.74
N ARG A 160 10.00 3.70 19.70
CA ARG A 160 10.43 4.99 20.28
C ARG A 160 10.62 4.87 21.80
N LYS A 161 9.75 4.17 22.51
CA LYS A 161 9.94 3.88 23.96
C LYS A 161 11.13 2.97 24.19
N LEU A 162 11.37 1.96 23.35
CA LEU A 162 12.55 1.11 23.46
C LEU A 162 13.86 1.86 23.19
N THR A 163 13.84 2.89 22.35
CA THR A 163 15.00 3.73 22.07
C THR A 163 15.06 4.98 22.97
N ASP A 164 14.19 5.11 23.96
CA ASP A 164 14.28 6.13 25.00
C ASP A 164 15.29 5.71 26.07
N SER A 165 16.34 6.54 26.23
CA SER A 165 17.41 6.26 27.20
C SER A 165 16.91 6.13 28.64
N ARG A 166 15.83 6.83 29.01
CA ARG A 166 15.24 6.79 30.34
C ARG A 166 14.76 5.39 30.74
N LEU A 167 14.36 4.57 29.77
CA LEU A 167 13.92 3.19 30.00
C LEU A 167 15.07 2.30 30.54
N TRP A 168 16.31 2.66 30.30
CA TRP A 168 17.48 1.84 30.59
C TRP A 168 18.33 2.39 31.77
N CYS A 169 17.86 3.48 32.41
CA CYS A 169 18.52 4.08 33.55
C CYS A 169 17.85 3.65 34.85
N PRO A 170 18.51 2.93 35.78
CA PRO A 170 17.95 2.59 37.07
C PRO A 170 17.79 3.81 37.99
N PRO A 171 16.77 3.88 38.87
CA PRO A 171 15.67 2.93 38.98
C PRO A 171 14.53 3.24 38.00
N ILE A 172 14.12 2.23 37.22
CA ILE A 172 12.97 2.37 36.32
C ILE A 172 11.68 2.21 37.10
N ASP A 173 10.88 3.24 37.16
CA ASP A 173 9.51 3.14 37.66
C ASP A 173 8.57 2.62 36.57
N MET A 174 8.39 1.30 36.54
CA MET A 174 7.52 0.64 35.58
C MET A 174 6.03 1.03 35.72
N VAL A 175 5.62 1.52 36.88
CA VAL A 175 4.24 1.99 37.09
C VAL A 175 4.04 3.34 36.41
N LEU A 176 4.96 4.27 36.65
CA LEU A 176 4.94 5.59 35.99
C LEU A 176 5.03 5.46 34.48
N LEU A 177 5.94 4.59 34.00
CA LEU A 177 6.04 4.31 32.55
C LEU A 177 4.74 3.73 31.98
N ALA A 178 4.05 2.87 32.72
CA ALA A 178 2.77 2.31 32.29
C ALA A 178 1.67 3.37 32.21
N GLU A 179 1.63 4.30 33.17
CA GLU A 179 0.69 5.41 33.19
C GLU A 179 0.94 6.38 32.03
N GLU A 180 2.19 6.82 31.83
CA GLU A 180 2.58 7.67 30.69
C GLU A 180 2.18 7.02 29.35
N LEU A 181 2.48 5.73 29.20
CA LEU A 181 2.18 5.00 27.96
C LEU A 181 0.66 4.86 27.73
N GLN A 182 -0.12 4.63 28.79
CA GLN A 182 -1.57 4.58 28.68
C GLN A 182 -2.17 5.93 28.31
N ASP A 183 -1.60 7.02 28.82
CA ASP A 183 -2.03 8.37 28.48
C ASP A 183 -1.71 8.71 27.03
N GLU A 184 -0.52 8.40 26.55
CA GLU A 184 -0.16 8.57 25.15
C GLU A 184 -1.07 7.77 24.22
N VAL A 185 -1.39 6.52 24.57
CA VAL A 185 -2.33 5.68 23.82
C VAL A 185 -3.74 6.30 23.80
N ARG A 186 -4.23 6.78 24.94
CA ARG A 186 -5.56 7.45 25.02
C ARG A 186 -5.60 8.71 24.16
N GLN A 187 -4.56 9.54 24.21
CA GLN A 187 -4.45 10.73 23.37
C GLN A 187 -4.46 10.36 21.89
N LEU A 188 -3.68 9.35 21.50
CA LEU A 188 -3.62 8.89 20.11
C LEU A 188 -4.97 8.31 19.63
N GLU A 189 -5.67 7.55 20.49
CA GLU A 189 -6.99 7.02 20.15
C GLU A 189 -8.06 8.11 20.00
N ALA A 190 -7.95 9.21 20.73
CA ALA A 190 -8.87 10.34 20.65
C ALA A 190 -8.69 11.18 19.36
N GLN A 191 -7.53 11.10 18.71
CA GLN A 191 -7.21 11.92 17.54
C GLN A 191 -8.16 11.66 16.35
N ASN A 192 -8.38 12.71 15.57
CA ASN A 192 -9.26 12.72 14.40
C ASN A 192 -8.49 12.77 13.07
N TYR A 193 -9.21 12.97 11.96
CA TYR A 193 -8.59 13.06 10.62
C TYR A 193 -7.73 14.32 10.45
N GLU A 194 -8.19 15.47 10.97
CA GLU A 194 -7.47 16.74 10.84
C GLU A 194 -6.11 16.70 11.54
N GLU A 195 -6.07 16.07 12.73
CA GLU A 195 -4.82 15.85 13.47
C GLU A 195 -3.89 14.88 12.77
N ALA A 196 -4.44 13.85 12.10
CA ALA A 196 -3.64 12.92 11.28
C ALA A 196 -3.05 13.62 10.05
N GLU A 197 -3.79 14.50 9.39
CA GLU A 197 -3.34 15.30 8.27
C GLU A 197 -2.29 16.34 8.70
N GLU A 198 -2.52 17.01 9.81
CA GLU A 198 -1.55 17.94 10.39
C GLU A 198 -0.25 17.23 10.77
N TRP A 199 -0.34 16.05 11.39
CA TRP A 199 0.84 15.25 11.71
C TRP A 199 1.62 14.86 10.44
N ALA A 200 0.95 14.49 9.36
CA ALA A 200 1.57 14.14 8.09
C ALA A 200 2.26 15.34 7.44
N SER A 201 1.71 16.54 7.59
CA SER A 201 2.27 17.78 7.01
C SER A 201 3.46 18.35 7.78
N ARG A 202 3.53 18.08 9.09
CA ARG A 202 4.65 18.52 9.92
C ARG A 202 5.92 17.75 9.54
N GLY A 203 7.07 18.45 9.50
CA GLY A 203 8.37 17.81 9.37
C GLY A 203 8.66 16.86 10.55
N VAL A 204 9.51 15.87 10.32
CA VAL A 204 10.04 15.06 11.41
C VAL A 204 10.92 15.94 12.27
N HIS A 205 10.52 16.18 13.51
CA HIS A 205 11.41 16.77 14.46
C HIS A 205 12.37 15.69 14.96
N PRO A 206 13.69 15.90 14.86
CA PRO A 206 14.63 15.03 15.52
C PRO A 206 14.31 15.11 17.02
N GLY A 207 13.51 14.14 17.49
CA GLY A 207 13.35 13.92 18.91
C GLY A 207 14.77 13.81 19.46
N ILE A 208 15.03 14.48 20.56
CA ILE A 208 16.35 14.43 21.18
C ILE A 208 16.54 12.99 21.61
N CYS A 209 17.19 12.17 20.73
CA CYS A 209 17.85 10.97 21.18
C CYS A 209 18.95 11.46 22.13
N GLY A 210 18.57 11.69 23.39
CA GLY A 210 19.52 12.07 24.42
C GLY A 210 20.64 11.04 24.45
N PRO A 211 21.88 11.42 24.79
CA PRO A 211 22.89 10.44 25.06
C PRO A 211 22.31 9.47 26.11
N PRO A 212 22.62 8.17 26.01
CA PRO A 212 22.28 7.25 27.08
C PRO A 212 22.85 7.82 28.39
N CYS A 213 22.10 7.68 29.48
CA CYS A 213 22.60 8.09 30.78
C CYS A 213 23.97 7.43 31.03
N THR A 214 24.85 8.11 31.70
CA THR A 214 26.21 7.59 32.05
C THR A 214 26.15 6.27 32.82
N ASP A 215 25.02 5.97 33.43
CA ASP A 215 24.76 4.79 34.28
C ASP A 215 23.92 3.71 33.57
N THR A 216 23.77 3.77 32.23
CA THR A 216 23.09 2.72 31.45
C THR A 216 23.84 1.41 31.55
N CYS A 217 23.12 0.33 31.80
CA CYS A 217 23.69 -1.00 31.77
C CYS A 217 24.06 -1.39 30.33
N ASP A 218 25.33 -1.51 30.03
CA ASP A 218 25.85 -1.89 28.71
C ASP A 218 25.23 -3.22 28.21
N GLU A 219 24.94 -4.14 29.11
CA GLU A 219 24.29 -5.42 28.80
C GLU A 219 22.88 -5.22 28.27
N ALA A 220 22.09 -4.33 28.90
CA ALA A 220 20.72 -4.04 28.43
C ALA A 220 20.72 -3.38 27.07
N LEU A 221 21.68 -2.50 26.79
CA LEU A 221 21.83 -1.88 25.46
C LEU A 221 22.25 -2.90 24.41
N HIS A 222 23.14 -3.82 24.75
CA HIS A 222 23.54 -4.88 23.83
C HIS A 222 22.34 -5.77 23.46
N GLU A 223 21.57 -6.20 24.42
CA GLU A 223 20.36 -7.00 24.22
C GLU A 223 19.31 -6.26 23.38
N LEU A 224 19.11 -4.96 23.66
CA LEU A 224 18.22 -4.15 22.85
C LEU A 224 18.65 -4.09 21.38
N ILE A 225 19.95 -3.91 21.12
CA ILE A 225 20.48 -3.85 19.74
C ILE A 225 20.29 -5.22 19.06
N GLU A 226 20.60 -6.32 19.75
CA GLU A 226 20.40 -7.68 19.23
C GLU A 226 18.92 -8.03 18.98
N TYR A 227 18.01 -7.47 19.76
CA TYR A 227 16.56 -7.56 19.54
C TYR A 227 16.11 -6.66 18.37
N TYR A 228 16.53 -5.40 18.36
CA TYR A 228 16.05 -4.38 17.42
C TYR A 228 16.42 -4.70 15.97
N ARG A 229 17.65 -5.11 15.71
CA ARG A 229 18.15 -5.38 14.35
C ARG A 229 17.29 -6.43 13.60
N PRO A 230 17.11 -7.66 14.08
CA PRO A 230 16.29 -8.66 13.37
C PRO A 230 14.80 -8.36 13.41
N LYS A 231 14.29 -7.78 14.49
CA LYS A 231 12.84 -7.63 14.73
C LYS A 231 12.24 -6.33 14.21
N ARG A 232 13.06 -5.31 14.03
CA ARG A 232 12.62 -4.02 13.50
C ARG A 232 13.30 -3.68 12.19
N LEU A 233 14.61 -3.54 12.20
CA LEU A 233 15.38 -3.01 11.08
C LEU A 233 15.34 -3.96 9.87
N HIS A 234 15.74 -5.22 10.04
CA HIS A 234 15.76 -6.18 8.94
C HIS A 234 14.35 -6.53 8.41
N VAL A 235 13.33 -6.54 9.27
CA VAL A 235 11.94 -6.72 8.84
C VAL A 235 11.50 -5.57 7.93
N GLN A 236 11.78 -4.32 8.34
CA GLN A 236 11.42 -3.14 7.54
C GLN A 236 12.21 -3.08 6.23
N MET A 237 13.51 -3.36 6.25
CA MET A 237 14.32 -3.40 5.03
C MET A 237 13.79 -4.45 4.03
N ARG A 238 13.50 -5.67 4.50
CA ARG A 238 12.89 -6.71 3.64
C ARG A 238 11.52 -6.30 3.08
N TYR A 239 10.68 -5.67 3.91
CA TYR A 239 9.39 -5.15 3.48
C TYR A 239 9.55 -4.09 2.39
N LEU A 240 10.39 -3.08 2.62
CA LEU A 240 10.64 -1.98 1.68
C LEU A 240 11.22 -2.49 0.35
N ALA A 241 12.20 -3.41 0.40
CA ALA A 241 12.78 -4.01 -0.79
C ALA A 241 11.73 -4.75 -1.65
N ARG A 242 10.89 -5.57 -1.02
CA ARG A 242 9.81 -6.28 -1.72
C ARG A 242 8.76 -5.32 -2.26
N LYS A 243 8.39 -4.32 -1.47
CA LYS A 243 7.35 -3.36 -1.83
C LYS A 243 7.79 -2.45 -2.96
N SER A 244 9.02 -1.93 -2.91
CA SER A 244 9.61 -1.15 -4.00
C SER A 244 9.58 -1.92 -5.32
N LYS A 245 10.06 -3.17 -5.33
CA LYS A 245 10.06 -4.03 -6.51
C LYS A 245 8.64 -4.31 -7.02
N SER A 246 7.70 -4.64 -6.13
CA SER A 246 6.31 -4.91 -6.49
C SER A 246 5.62 -3.70 -7.11
N ASP A 247 5.88 -2.50 -6.56
CA ASP A 247 5.31 -1.25 -7.07
C ASP A 247 5.94 -0.87 -8.42
N GLU A 248 7.25 -1.05 -8.61
CA GLU A 248 7.95 -0.86 -9.89
C GLU A 248 7.40 -1.78 -10.99
N GLU A 249 7.26 -3.09 -10.71
CA GLU A 249 6.67 -4.05 -11.64
C GLU A 249 5.22 -3.71 -11.98
N SER A 250 4.42 -3.32 -10.99
CA SER A 250 3.01 -2.95 -11.18
C SER A 250 2.88 -1.66 -11.99
N GLY A 251 3.75 -0.68 -11.74
CA GLY A 251 3.86 0.55 -12.51
C GLY A 251 4.18 0.28 -13.99
N SER A 252 5.21 -0.53 -14.25
CA SER A 252 5.63 -0.90 -15.60
C SER A 252 4.54 -1.68 -16.36
N ARG A 253 3.94 -2.71 -15.72
CA ARG A 253 2.84 -3.48 -16.34
C ARG A 253 1.64 -2.60 -16.68
N SER A 254 1.23 -1.74 -15.74
CA SER A 254 0.09 -0.84 -15.97
C SER A 254 0.38 0.19 -17.07
N ALA A 255 1.63 0.67 -17.18
CA ALA A 255 2.05 1.56 -18.28
C ALA A 255 1.94 0.86 -19.64
N THR A 256 2.46 -0.36 -19.73
CA THR A 256 2.40 -1.17 -20.96
C THR A 256 0.94 -1.42 -21.39
N VAL A 257 0.05 -1.76 -20.45
CA VAL A 257 -1.38 -1.95 -20.74
C VAL A 257 -1.99 -0.67 -21.31
N VAL A 258 -1.79 0.48 -20.68
CA VAL A 258 -2.32 1.75 -21.17
C VAL A 258 -1.78 2.10 -22.55
N GLN A 259 -0.47 1.92 -22.78
CA GLN A 259 0.13 2.16 -24.09
C GLN A 259 -0.44 1.24 -25.18
N THR A 260 -0.58 -0.06 -24.88
CA THR A 260 -1.16 -1.03 -25.82
C THR A 260 -2.58 -0.67 -26.20
N ILE A 261 -3.41 -0.30 -25.22
CA ILE A 261 -4.80 0.14 -25.46
C ILE A 261 -4.80 1.42 -26.31
N PHE A 262 -3.94 2.39 -26.00
CA PHE A 262 -3.86 3.64 -26.76
C PHE A 262 -3.47 3.41 -28.23
N PHE A 263 -2.42 2.64 -28.50
CA PHE A 263 -2.03 2.32 -29.88
C PHE A 263 -3.09 1.49 -30.60
N GLY A 264 -3.76 0.57 -29.88
CA GLY A 264 -4.90 -0.18 -30.43
C GLY A 264 -6.04 0.76 -30.85
N SER A 265 -6.38 1.75 -30.04
CA SER A 265 -7.42 2.72 -30.40
C SER A 265 -7.05 3.53 -31.64
N PHE A 266 -5.79 3.95 -31.76
CA PHE A 266 -5.32 4.66 -32.96
C PHE A 266 -5.40 3.80 -34.22
N ALA A 267 -5.08 2.49 -34.11
CA ALA A 267 -5.26 1.56 -35.23
C ALA A 267 -6.72 1.44 -35.69
N PHE A 268 -7.69 1.43 -34.75
CA PHE A 268 -9.11 1.44 -35.09
C PHE A 268 -9.55 2.71 -35.79
N VAL A 269 -9.05 3.89 -35.37
CA VAL A 269 -9.31 5.16 -36.06
C VAL A 269 -8.79 5.13 -37.48
N LEU A 270 -7.54 4.67 -37.68
CA LEU A 270 -6.97 4.53 -39.03
C LEU A 270 -7.76 3.55 -39.90
N ALA A 271 -8.12 2.38 -39.37
CA ALA A 271 -8.95 1.42 -40.07
C ALA A 271 -10.29 2.01 -40.49
N HIS A 272 -10.93 2.77 -39.58
CA HIS A 272 -12.17 3.47 -39.92
C HIS A 272 -11.98 4.46 -41.07
N VAL A 273 -10.94 5.30 -41.04
CA VAL A 273 -10.65 6.26 -42.10
C VAL A 273 -10.43 5.56 -43.45
N VAL A 274 -9.65 4.48 -43.47
CA VAL A 274 -9.39 3.69 -44.70
C VAL A 274 -10.69 3.09 -45.26
N VAL A 275 -11.52 2.49 -44.41
CA VAL A 275 -12.82 1.89 -44.82
C VAL A 275 -13.71 3.01 -45.38
N HIS A 276 -13.83 4.15 -44.68
CA HIS A 276 -14.64 5.25 -45.09
C HIS A 276 -14.20 5.85 -46.46
N LEU A 277 -12.89 6.01 -46.69
CA LEU A 277 -12.36 6.46 -47.97
C LEU A 277 -12.60 5.44 -49.09
N ALA A 278 -12.51 4.14 -48.81
CA ALA A 278 -12.76 3.07 -49.76
C ALA A 278 -14.26 2.97 -50.14
N THR A 279 -15.18 3.29 -49.22
CA THR A 279 -16.63 3.22 -49.45
C THR A 279 -17.21 4.52 -49.98
N ALA A 280 -16.57 5.66 -49.76
CA ALA A 280 -17.03 7.01 -50.18
C ALA A 280 -17.26 7.14 -51.70
N GLY A 281 -16.66 6.30 -52.53
CA GLY A 281 -16.85 6.26 -54.00
C GLY A 281 -17.95 5.29 -54.48
N ALA A 282 -18.44 4.42 -53.62
CA ALA A 282 -19.29 3.28 -54.08
C ALA A 282 -20.79 3.50 -53.88
N ASP A 283 -21.23 4.33 -52.93
CA ASP A 283 -22.67 4.39 -52.62
C ASP A 283 -23.12 5.78 -52.06
N LYS A 284 -23.87 6.55 -52.84
CA LYS A 284 -24.33 7.88 -52.44
C LYS A 284 -25.67 7.86 -51.66
N GLY A 285 -26.18 6.71 -51.23
CA GLY A 285 -27.55 6.64 -50.70
C GLY A 285 -27.78 5.74 -49.51
N THR A 286 -26.84 4.91 -49.13
CA THR A 286 -26.97 4.00 -47.98
C THR A 286 -26.20 4.56 -46.79
N GLY A 287 -26.82 4.57 -45.60
CA GLY A 287 -26.18 4.97 -44.34
C GLY A 287 -24.94 4.12 -44.01
N PRO A 288 -24.19 4.46 -42.95
CA PRO A 288 -22.95 3.77 -42.59
C PRO A 288 -23.16 2.25 -42.42
N THR A 289 -22.26 1.49 -43.01
CA THR A 289 -22.27 0.02 -42.92
C THR A 289 -22.08 -0.46 -41.48
N LEU A 290 -22.47 -1.69 -41.17
CA LEU A 290 -22.23 -2.25 -39.84
C LEU A 290 -20.75 -2.20 -39.45
N LEU A 291 -19.85 -2.45 -40.42
CA LEU A 291 -18.41 -2.37 -40.19
C LEU A 291 -17.96 -0.95 -39.79
N GLU A 292 -18.44 0.06 -40.46
CA GLU A 292 -18.12 1.44 -40.11
C GLU A 292 -18.63 1.82 -38.72
N ARG A 293 -19.86 1.41 -38.37
CA ARG A 293 -20.40 1.62 -36.99
C ARG A 293 -19.56 0.94 -35.94
N VAL A 294 -19.15 -0.32 -36.15
CA VAL A 294 -18.29 -1.06 -35.23
C VAL A 294 -16.94 -0.38 -35.09
N LEU A 295 -16.32 0.05 -36.18
CA LEU A 295 -15.02 0.76 -36.13
C LEU A 295 -15.11 2.09 -35.38
N ILE A 296 -16.17 2.88 -35.61
CA ILE A 296 -16.45 4.12 -34.86
C ILE A 296 -16.61 3.80 -33.37
N GLY A 297 -17.41 2.76 -33.04
CA GLY A 297 -17.63 2.35 -31.65
C GLY A 297 -16.36 1.89 -30.94
N LEU A 298 -15.50 1.14 -31.62
CA LEU A 298 -14.19 0.74 -31.07
C LEU A 298 -13.25 1.96 -30.95
N ALA A 299 -13.23 2.84 -31.94
CA ALA A 299 -12.43 4.06 -31.89
C ALA A 299 -12.84 4.99 -30.74
N ALA A 300 -14.13 5.04 -30.37
CA ALA A 300 -14.62 5.83 -29.23
C ALA A 300 -14.51 5.08 -27.89
N GLY A 301 -14.84 3.78 -27.85
CA GLY A 301 -14.92 2.99 -26.62
C GLY A 301 -13.56 2.60 -26.03
N VAL A 302 -12.58 2.27 -26.87
CA VAL A 302 -11.26 1.87 -26.41
C VAL A 302 -10.53 2.98 -25.63
N PRO A 303 -10.56 4.27 -26.03
CA PRO A 303 -10.03 5.37 -25.23
C PRO A 303 -10.68 5.53 -23.85
N VAL A 304 -11.98 5.23 -23.72
CA VAL A 304 -12.69 5.27 -22.41
C VAL A 304 -12.12 4.24 -21.46
N ILE A 305 -11.88 3.03 -21.95
CA ILE A 305 -11.22 1.98 -21.16
C ILE A 305 -9.81 2.41 -20.76
N ALA A 306 -9.04 2.98 -21.70
CA ALA A 306 -7.71 3.51 -21.42
C ALA A 306 -7.72 4.60 -20.34
N ALA A 307 -8.70 5.52 -20.39
CA ALA A 307 -8.87 6.56 -19.39
C ALA A 307 -9.16 5.97 -18.00
N GLY A 308 -10.02 4.95 -17.90
CA GLY A 308 -10.28 4.22 -16.66
C GLY A 308 -9.01 3.59 -16.08
N PHE A 309 -8.22 2.90 -16.90
CA PHE A 309 -6.93 2.35 -16.49
C PHE A 309 -5.92 3.43 -16.08
N ARG A 310 -5.87 4.55 -16.77
CA ARG A 310 -5.00 5.68 -16.42
C ARG A 310 -5.37 6.27 -15.07
N THR A 311 -6.67 6.46 -14.81
CA THR A 311 -7.16 6.91 -13.50
C THR A 311 -6.80 5.93 -12.40
N TYR A 312 -7.01 4.63 -12.61
CA TYR A 312 -6.58 3.59 -11.66
C TYR A 312 -5.08 3.65 -11.38
N ARG A 313 -4.24 3.79 -12.41
CA ARG A 313 -2.77 3.90 -12.26
C ARG A 313 -2.39 5.15 -11.47
N ALA A 314 -2.97 6.31 -11.83
CA ALA A 314 -2.70 7.57 -11.15
C ALA A 314 -3.04 7.50 -9.66
N SER A 315 -4.16 6.85 -9.32
CA SER A 315 -4.57 6.70 -7.91
C SER A 315 -3.68 5.77 -7.09
N ARG A 316 -2.93 4.88 -7.72
CA ARG A 316 -2.02 3.95 -7.03
C ARG A 316 -0.63 4.51 -6.83
N GLU A 317 -0.24 5.54 -7.60
CA GLU A 317 1.07 6.21 -7.52
C GLU A 317 2.26 5.23 -7.44
N PHE A 318 2.19 4.13 -8.20
CA PHE A 318 3.17 3.03 -8.12
C PHE A 318 4.62 3.52 -8.21
N GLU A 319 4.93 4.39 -9.16
CA GLU A 319 6.29 4.89 -9.38
C GLU A 319 6.79 5.73 -8.20
N ARG A 320 5.94 6.62 -7.68
CA ARG A 320 6.27 7.47 -6.54
C ARG A 320 6.46 6.65 -5.26
N ASN A 321 5.60 5.64 -5.05
CA ASN A 321 5.73 4.72 -3.93
C ASN A 321 7.00 3.86 -4.04
N ALA A 322 7.34 3.36 -5.24
CA ALA A 322 8.55 2.58 -5.46
C ALA A 322 9.81 3.40 -5.15
N LEU A 323 9.89 4.66 -5.63
CA LEU A 323 11.01 5.57 -5.35
C LEU A 323 11.12 5.88 -3.86
N ARG A 324 10.01 6.18 -3.19
CA ARG A 324 9.99 6.44 -1.74
C ARG A 324 10.51 5.24 -0.95
N HIS A 325 9.96 4.04 -1.21
CA HIS A 325 10.40 2.83 -0.52
C HIS A 325 11.88 2.53 -0.75
N ARG A 326 12.38 2.83 -1.96
CA ARG A 326 13.80 2.65 -2.27
C ARG A 326 14.68 3.64 -1.50
N ALA A 327 14.32 4.92 -1.48
CA ALA A 327 15.08 5.94 -0.73
C ALA A 327 15.11 5.63 0.78
N THR A 328 13.99 5.18 1.35
CA THR A 328 13.93 4.75 2.75
C THR A 328 14.81 3.51 2.98
N LEU A 329 14.78 2.53 2.07
CA LEU A 329 15.63 1.35 2.14
C LEU A 329 17.11 1.70 2.12
N ASP A 330 17.55 2.51 1.16
CA ASP A 330 18.94 2.96 1.02
C ASP A 330 19.43 3.68 2.32
N SER A 331 18.55 4.48 2.93
CA SER A 331 18.83 5.15 4.21
C SER A 331 19.00 4.15 5.36
N LEU A 332 18.14 3.13 5.43
CA LEU A 332 18.21 2.10 6.47
C LEU A 332 19.42 1.17 6.27
N GLU A 333 19.80 0.86 5.03
CA GLU A 333 21.02 0.10 4.71
C GLU A 333 22.27 0.85 5.17
N THR A 334 22.33 2.14 4.91
CA THR A 334 23.42 3.01 5.38
C THR A 334 23.51 3.01 6.91
N LEU A 335 22.37 3.09 7.61
CA LEU A 335 22.33 3.05 9.08
C LEU A 335 22.72 1.67 9.63
N GLU A 336 22.33 0.59 8.98
CA GLU A 336 22.73 -0.77 9.36
C GLU A 336 24.24 -0.98 9.22
N ASP A 337 24.87 -0.46 8.15
CA ASP A 337 26.32 -0.52 7.97
C ASP A 337 27.04 0.30 9.05
N GLN A 338 26.56 1.50 9.37
CA GLN A 338 27.07 2.29 10.49
C GLN A 338 26.94 1.57 11.83
N LEU A 339 25.80 0.88 12.07
CA LEU A 339 25.58 0.07 13.28
C LEU A 339 26.59 -1.07 13.41
N ARG A 340 27.02 -1.66 12.29
CA ARG A 340 28.04 -2.72 12.26
C ARG A 340 29.43 -2.19 12.55
N GLU A 341 29.79 -1.04 11.98
CA GLU A 341 31.12 -0.44 12.10
C GLU A 341 31.35 0.25 13.46
N THR A 342 30.30 0.80 14.05
CA THR A 342 30.35 1.52 15.32
C THR A 342 30.69 0.58 16.48
N LYS A 343 31.71 0.90 17.26
CA LYS A 343 32.15 0.10 18.40
C LYS A 343 31.49 0.51 19.72
N HIS A 344 31.20 1.81 19.88
CA HIS A 344 30.64 2.33 21.12
C HIS A 344 29.14 2.09 21.20
N LEU A 345 28.66 1.46 22.27
CA LEU A 345 27.25 1.15 22.49
C LEU A 345 26.36 2.40 22.51
N ALA A 346 26.83 3.50 23.08
CA ALA A 346 26.13 4.75 23.11
C ALA A 346 25.83 5.30 21.71
N ASP A 347 26.80 5.18 20.80
CA ASP A 347 26.62 5.64 19.41
C ASP A 347 25.72 4.69 18.64
N LYS A 348 25.81 3.37 18.87
CA LYS A 348 24.84 2.40 18.33
C LYS A 348 23.42 2.72 18.76
N PHE A 349 23.21 3.03 20.04
CA PHE A 349 21.91 3.41 20.56
C PHE A 349 21.34 4.66 19.87
N ARG A 350 22.15 5.68 19.62
CA ARG A 350 21.76 6.85 18.83
C ARG A 350 21.34 6.47 17.41
N LEU A 351 22.05 5.53 16.78
CA LEU A 351 21.72 5.06 15.44
C LEU A 351 20.37 4.36 15.40
N LEU A 352 19.97 3.62 16.45
CA LEU A 352 18.61 3.08 16.55
C LEU A 352 17.56 4.19 16.53
N GLY A 353 17.80 5.30 17.24
CA GLY A 353 16.92 6.47 17.19
C GLY A 353 16.82 7.08 15.78
N PHE A 354 17.94 7.15 15.05
CA PHE A 354 17.92 7.60 13.65
C PHE A 354 17.14 6.65 12.74
N CYS A 355 17.20 5.33 12.96
CA CYS A 355 16.36 4.38 12.24
C CYS A 355 14.87 4.67 12.45
N GLU A 356 14.43 4.95 13.68
CA GLU A 356 13.03 5.31 13.95
C GLU A 356 12.63 6.65 13.31
N LEU A 357 13.52 7.64 13.25
CA LEU A 357 13.26 8.89 12.55
C LEU A 357 13.07 8.68 11.04
N VAL A 358 13.88 7.83 10.41
CA VAL A 358 13.73 7.49 8.99
C VAL A 358 12.41 6.77 8.74
N LEU A 359 12.03 5.82 9.61
CA LEU A 359 10.76 5.10 9.50
C LEU A 359 9.55 5.99 9.77
N GLU A 360 9.67 6.94 10.70
CA GLU A 360 8.63 7.95 10.93
C GLU A 360 8.48 8.88 9.72
N ALA A 361 9.59 9.31 9.11
CA ALA A 361 9.57 10.11 7.89
C ALA A 361 8.85 9.39 6.75
N ASP A 362 9.17 8.10 6.51
CA ASP A 362 8.49 7.29 5.50
C ASP A 362 6.99 7.19 5.77
N CYS A 363 6.59 7.00 7.02
CA CYS A 363 5.20 6.93 7.41
C CYS A 363 4.45 8.26 7.18
N ARG A 364 5.08 9.39 7.51
CA ARG A 364 4.52 10.74 7.28
C ARG A 364 4.37 11.04 5.79
N ASP A 365 5.39 10.72 5.00
CA ASP A 365 5.35 10.90 3.55
C ASP A 365 4.25 10.05 2.91
N PHE A 366 4.08 8.81 3.36
CA PHE A 366 2.97 7.96 2.91
C PHE A 366 1.60 8.58 3.22
N MET A 367 1.42 9.07 4.43
CA MET A 367 0.16 9.71 4.84
C MET A 367 -0.10 10.99 4.05
N ARG A 368 0.90 11.87 3.90
CA ARG A 368 0.81 13.11 3.14
C ARG A 368 0.38 12.84 1.69
N LEU A 369 1.03 11.89 1.03
CA LEU A 369 0.67 11.48 -0.32
C LEU A 369 -0.79 11.06 -0.45
N LEU A 370 -1.27 10.27 0.50
CA LEU A 370 -2.65 9.80 0.49
C LEU A 370 -3.67 10.90 0.82
N CYS A 371 -3.31 11.89 1.65
CA CYS A 371 -4.15 13.05 1.91
C CYS A 371 -4.31 13.92 0.65
N GLU A 372 -3.22 14.14 -0.10
CA GLU A 372 -3.20 14.95 -1.32
C GLU A 372 -3.97 14.34 -2.50
N VAL A 373 -4.07 13.00 -2.58
CA VAL A 373 -4.73 12.32 -3.70
C VAL A 373 -6.25 12.37 -3.55
N GLU A 374 -6.90 13.18 -4.37
CA GLU A 374 -8.36 13.17 -4.53
C GLU A 374 -8.77 12.25 -5.69
N TRP A 375 -9.64 11.28 -5.42
CA TRP A 375 -10.11 10.32 -6.43
C TRP A 375 -11.25 10.88 -7.29
N TYR A 376 -11.91 11.95 -6.83
CA TYR A 376 -13.14 12.50 -7.41
C TYR A 376 -13.01 13.99 -7.80
N GLY A 377 -11.76 14.49 -7.87
CA GLY A 377 -11.48 15.84 -8.35
C GLY A 377 -11.42 15.95 -9.87
#